data_9a438a0aa58f4b096ca5c10f683140a5
#
_entry.id   9a438a0aa58f4b096ca5c10f683140a5
#
_cell.length_a   1.000
_cell.length_b   1.000
_cell.length_c   1.000
_cell.angle_alpha   90.00
_cell.angle_beta   90.00
_cell.angle_gamma   90.00
#
_symmetry.space_group_name_H-M   'P 1'
#
loop_
_entity.id
_entity.type
_entity.pdbx_description
1 polymer ?
#
loop_
_entity_poly.entity_id
_entity_poly.type
_entity_poly.pdbx_seq_one_letter_code
_entity_poly.pdbx_strand_id
1 'polypeptide(L)'
;MNAGDSQKTGTPRVRLVLSPQSRPKLARHIKLKHDAVRQQWMLLAPEKILTPSETALEVLQLCDGVRTMQAIAEELARTYAALPDAILADILPVLQDLADQGHVGQ
;
A
#
# COMPACT_ATOMS: atom_id res chain seq x y z
N MET A 1 -16.55 18.30 23.85
CA MET A 1 -16.50 18.10 23.81
C MET A 1 -16.52 17.66 23.58
N ASN A 2 -16.48 17.61 23.01
CA ASN A 2 -16.44 17.26 22.63
C ASN A 2 -16.41 17.07 22.09
N ALA A 3 -16.39 17.10 21.57
CA ALA A 3 -16.21 16.81 21.08
C ALA A 3 -16.15 16.31 20.86
N GLY A 4 -16.15 16.12 20.68
CA GLY A 4 -15.88 15.71 20.62
C GLY A 4 -15.83 14.99 20.63
N ASP A 5 -15.86 15.02 20.58
CA ASP A 5 -15.63 14.40 20.72
C ASP A 5 -15.63 13.64 20.63
N SER A 6 -15.55 13.68 20.45
CA SER A 6 -15.31 13.13 20.46
C SER A 6 -15.16 12.31 20.49
N GLN A 7 -15.06 12.25 20.50
CA GLN A 7 -14.73 11.77 20.69
C GLN A 7 -14.46 11.05 21.08
N LYS A 8 -14.65 11.03 21.38
CA LYS A 8 -14.31 10.59 21.78
C LYS A 8 -13.86 10.14 22.09
N THR A 9 -14.19 10.40 22.24
CA THR A 9 -13.48 10.16 22.60
C THR A 9 -12.48 9.72 22.34
N GLY A 10 -12.65 9.87 22.41
CA GLY A 10 -11.37 9.35 22.11
C GLY A 10 -10.54 10.16 21.15
N THR A 11 -9.25 9.72 20.93
CA THR A 11 -8.41 10.37 19.95
C THR A 11 -8.93 10.13 18.54
N PRO A 12 -9.17 11.16 17.76
CA PRO A 12 -9.60 10.94 16.37
C PRO A 12 -8.52 10.22 15.59
N ARG A 13 -8.94 9.30 14.75
CA ARG A 13 -8.01 8.60 13.87
C ARG A 13 -7.55 9.54 12.78
N VAL A 14 -6.25 9.60 12.62
CA VAL A 14 -5.67 10.36 11.52
C VAL A 14 -5.51 9.42 10.34
N ARG A 15 -6.19 9.70 9.25
CA ARG A 15 -6.07 8.91 8.04
C ARG A 15 -4.69 9.11 7.43
N LEU A 16 -4.02 8.01 7.12
CA LEU A 16 -2.76 8.08 6.40
C LEU A 16 -3.06 8.44 4.93
N VAL A 17 -2.60 9.61 4.52
CA VAL A 17 -2.73 10.03 3.12
C VAL A 17 -1.35 9.91 2.48
N LEU A 18 -1.26 9.03 1.48
CA LEU A 18 -0.01 8.79 0.78
C LEU A 18 0.28 9.90 -0.21
N SER A 19 1.54 10.28 -0.30
CA SER A 19 2.04 11.29 -1.21
C SER A 19 3.25 10.73 -1.95
N PRO A 20 3.77 11.43 -2.97
CA PRO A 20 4.99 10.96 -3.65
C PRO A 20 6.18 10.76 -2.72
N GLN A 21 6.23 11.45 -1.58
CA GLN A 21 7.31 11.35 -0.62
C GLN A 21 7.08 10.29 0.46
N SER A 22 5.89 9.68 0.51
CA SER A 22 5.61 8.62 1.46
C SER A 22 6.48 7.39 1.20
N ARG A 23 6.85 6.71 2.27
CA ARG A 23 7.69 5.50 2.19
C ARG A 23 6.84 4.30 2.62
N PRO A 24 6.04 3.74 1.71
CA PRO A 24 5.07 2.71 2.07
C PRO A 24 5.75 1.42 2.50
N LYS A 25 5.09 0.74 3.43
CA LYS A 25 5.56 -0.52 3.97
C LYS A 25 4.35 -1.36 4.33
N LEU A 26 4.43 -2.67 4.11
CA LEU A 26 3.38 -3.57 4.55
C LEU A 26 3.23 -3.48 6.06
N ALA A 27 1.99 -3.46 6.54
CA ALA A 27 1.73 -3.46 7.98
C ALA A 27 2.29 -4.73 8.59
N ARG A 28 2.64 -4.66 9.89
CA ARG A 28 3.36 -5.74 10.58
C ARG A 28 2.64 -7.08 10.49
N HIS A 29 1.33 -7.08 10.52
CA HIS A 29 0.51 -8.28 10.52
C HIS A 29 0.13 -8.76 9.11
N ILE A 30 0.64 -8.10 8.08
CA ILE A 30 0.33 -8.40 6.69
C ILE A 30 1.56 -9.08 6.07
N LYS A 31 1.32 -10.16 5.33
CA LYS A 31 2.40 -10.89 4.66
C LYS A 31 2.05 -11.13 3.21
N LEU A 32 3.04 -10.98 2.37
CA LEU A 32 2.94 -11.31 0.95
C LEU A 32 3.57 -12.68 0.77
N LYS A 33 2.78 -13.66 0.30
CA LYS A 33 3.24 -15.04 0.21
C LYS A 33 2.89 -15.64 -1.14
N HIS A 34 3.81 -16.40 -1.70
CA HIS A 34 3.59 -17.12 -2.96
C HIS A 34 3.02 -18.51 -2.67
N ASP A 35 1.88 -18.84 -3.30
CA ASP A 35 1.29 -20.15 -3.24
C ASP A 35 1.78 -20.97 -4.43
N ALA A 36 2.70 -21.90 -4.18
CA ALA A 36 3.33 -22.69 -5.23
C ALA A 36 2.34 -23.64 -5.92
N VAL A 37 1.33 -24.11 -5.19
CA VAL A 37 0.33 -25.03 -5.74
C VAL A 37 -0.55 -24.31 -6.76
N ARG A 38 -1.03 -23.13 -6.42
CA ARG A 38 -1.89 -22.33 -7.29
C ARG A 38 -1.10 -21.39 -8.19
N GLN A 39 0.20 -21.30 -7.95
CA GLN A 39 1.11 -20.41 -8.68
C GLN A 39 0.61 -18.98 -8.69
N GLN A 40 0.21 -18.50 -7.52
CA GLN A 40 -0.25 -17.11 -7.37
C GLN A 40 0.22 -16.54 -6.04
N TRP A 41 0.34 -15.22 -6.02
CA TRP A 41 0.71 -14.50 -4.82
C TRP A 41 -0.54 -14.14 -4.01
N MET A 42 -0.41 -14.19 -2.70
CA MET A 42 -1.48 -13.85 -1.78
C MET A 42 -1.01 -12.83 -0.78
N LEU A 43 -1.90 -11.92 -0.42
CA LEU A 43 -1.68 -10.98 0.66
C LEU A 43 -2.46 -11.51 1.87
N LEU A 44 -1.73 -11.94 2.90
CA LEU A 44 -2.32 -12.56 4.07
C LEU A 44 -2.60 -11.52 5.14
N ALA A 45 -3.87 -11.36 5.49
CA ALA A 45 -4.33 -10.51 6.57
C ALA A 45 -4.93 -11.40 7.67
N PRO A 46 -5.09 -10.89 8.91
CA PRO A 46 -5.54 -11.74 10.02
C PRO A 46 -6.85 -12.46 9.80
N GLU A 47 -7.79 -11.84 9.07
CA GLU A 47 -9.12 -12.43 8.90
C GLU A 47 -9.49 -12.70 7.46
N LYS A 48 -8.57 -12.48 6.53
CA LYS A 48 -8.88 -12.71 5.12
C LYS A 48 -7.61 -12.85 4.29
N ILE A 49 -7.79 -13.43 3.12
CA ILE A 49 -6.72 -13.58 2.14
C ILE A 49 -7.12 -12.76 0.92
N LEU A 50 -6.21 -11.94 0.44
CA LEU A 50 -6.44 -11.12 -0.75
C LEU A 50 -5.53 -11.63 -1.87
N THR A 51 -6.04 -11.60 -3.09
CA THR A 51 -5.25 -11.95 -4.27
C THR A 51 -4.98 -10.65 -5.04
N PRO A 52 -3.77 -10.09 -4.90
CA PRO A 52 -3.47 -8.82 -5.58
C PRO A 52 -3.39 -9.02 -7.09
N SER A 53 -3.75 -7.96 -7.83
CA SER A 53 -3.53 -7.93 -9.26
C SER A 53 -2.03 -7.90 -9.53
N GLU A 54 -1.62 -8.17 -10.79
CA GLU A 54 -0.21 -8.11 -11.15
C GLU A 54 0.40 -6.75 -10.82
N THR A 55 -0.31 -5.68 -11.14
CA THR A 55 0.16 -4.33 -10.87
C THR A 55 0.32 -4.10 -9.37
N ALA A 56 -0.68 -4.47 -8.59
CA ALA A 56 -0.63 -4.31 -7.14
C ALA A 56 0.51 -5.14 -6.54
N LEU A 57 0.70 -6.36 -7.04
CA LEU A 57 1.78 -7.22 -6.58
C LEU A 57 3.15 -6.58 -6.77
N GLU A 58 3.40 -6.03 -7.95
CA GLU A 58 4.68 -5.41 -8.23
C GLU A 58 4.95 -4.22 -7.32
N VAL A 59 3.92 -3.42 -7.08
CA VAL A 59 4.03 -2.28 -6.16
C VAL A 59 4.31 -2.78 -4.75
N LEU A 60 3.56 -3.79 -4.29
CA LEU A 60 3.72 -4.32 -2.95
C LEU A 60 5.11 -4.89 -2.70
N GLN A 61 5.71 -5.51 -3.71
CA GLN A 61 7.06 -6.05 -3.59
C GLN A 61 8.10 -4.96 -3.40
N LEU A 62 7.82 -3.74 -3.79
CA LEU A 62 8.71 -2.60 -3.63
C LEU A 62 8.42 -1.77 -2.37
N CYS A 63 7.38 -2.13 -1.62
CA CYS A 63 6.99 -1.41 -0.40
C CYS A 63 7.83 -1.88 0.79
N ASP A 64 9.04 -1.36 0.88
CA ASP A 64 10.01 -1.78 1.90
C ASP A 64 10.17 -0.76 3.05
N GLY A 65 9.43 0.34 3.01
CA GLY A 65 9.55 1.39 4.01
C GLY A 65 10.74 2.32 3.80
N VAL A 66 11.52 2.08 2.75
CA VAL A 66 12.70 2.87 2.40
C VAL A 66 12.47 3.65 1.13
N ARG A 67 11.95 3.00 0.08
CA ARG A 67 11.64 3.67 -1.18
C ARG A 67 10.42 4.57 -0.99
N THR A 68 10.50 5.77 -1.57
CA THR A 68 9.32 6.64 -1.63
C THR A 68 8.38 6.15 -2.72
N MET A 69 7.13 6.62 -2.68
CA MET A 69 6.18 6.34 -3.76
C MET A 69 6.75 6.78 -5.11
N GLN A 70 7.41 7.94 -5.13
CA GLN A 70 8.07 8.45 -6.33
C GLN A 70 9.14 7.47 -6.83
N ALA A 71 9.97 6.95 -5.93
CA ALA A 71 11.01 6.00 -6.30
C ALA A 71 10.43 4.69 -6.84
N ILE A 72 9.34 4.23 -6.24
CA ILE A 72 8.63 3.04 -6.72
C ILE A 72 8.12 3.28 -8.14
N ALA A 73 7.51 4.44 -8.38
CA ALA A 73 6.99 4.79 -9.69
C ALA A 73 8.11 4.84 -10.72
N GLU A 74 9.26 5.40 -10.35
CA GLU A 74 10.42 5.47 -11.25
C GLU A 74 10.96 4.08 -11.59
N GLU A 75 10.99 3.19 -10.59
CA GLU A 75 11.43 1.83 -10.81
C GLU A 75 10.51 1.10 -11.79
N LEU A 76 9.20 1.19 -11.59
CA LEU A 76 8.22 0.56 -12.46
C LEU A 76 8.21 1.19 -13.85
N ALA A 77 8.44 2.50 -13.93
CA ALA A 77 8.49 3.20 -15.20
C ALA A 77 9.61 2.66 -16.11
N ARG A 78 10.75 2.28 -15.52
CA ARG A 78 11.84 1.67 -16.28
C ARG A 78 11.43 0.32 -16.84
N THR A 79 10.71 -0.48 -16.03
CA THR A 79 10.25 -1.81 -16.44
C THR A 79 9.25 -1.74 -17.58
N TYR A 80 8.33 -0.77 -17.54
CA TYR A 80 7.22 -0.69 -18.49
C TYR A 80 7.43 0.35 -19.58
N ALA A 81 8.60 1.00 -19.61
CA ALA A 81 8.89 2.05 -20.57
C ALA A 81 7.80 3.14 -20.55
N ALA A 82 7.37 3.52 -19.35
CA ALA A 82 6.32 4.50 -19.14
C ALA A 82 6.87 5.71 -18.40
N LEU A 83 6.07 6.78 -18.33
CA LEU A 83 6.46 7.97 -17.59
C LEU A 83 6.20 7.75 -16.09
N PRO A 84 7.17 8.12 -15.22
CA PRO A 84 6.97 7.95 -13.78
C PRO A 84 5.71 8.61 -13.25
N ASP A 85 5.36 9.81 -13.75
CA ASP A 85 4.16 10.50 -13.30
C ASP A 85 2.89 9.73 -13.59
N ALA A 86 2.83 9.06 -14.76
CA ALA A 86 1.70 8.24 -15.13
C ALA A 86 1.59 7.01 -14.21
N ILE A 87 2.73 6.36 -13.93
CA ILE A 87 2.77 5.22 -13.01
C ILE A 87 2.34 5.65 -11.62
N LEU A 88 2.85 6.78 -11.15
CA LEU A 88 2.51 7.29 -9.82
C LEU A 88 1.01 7.55 -9.70
N ALA A 89 0.41 8.13 -10.72
CA ALA A 89 -1.04 8.38 -10.75
C ALA A 89 -1.84 7.08 -10.67
N ASP A 90 -1.31 5.99 -11.24
CA ASP A 90 -1.97 4.70 -11.22
C ASP A 90 -1.81 3.97 -9.89
N ILE A 91 -0.62 4.00 -9.30
CA ILE A 91 -0.34 3.20 -8.10
C ILE A 91 -0.78 3.88 -6.81
N LEU A 92 -0.84 5.21 -6.79
CA LEU A 92 -1.20 5.95 -5.59
C LEU A 92 -2.59 5.56 -5.06
N PRO A 93 -3.64 5.52 -5.91
CA PRO A 93 -4.95 5.09 -5.42
C PRO A 93 -4.97 3.64 -4.93
N VAL A 94 -4.20 2.75 -5.56
CA VAL A 94 -4.12 1.35 -5.17
C VAL A 94 -3.56 1.22 -3.76
N LEU A 95 -2.42 1.88 -3.51
CA LEU A 95 -1.80 1.83 -2.19
C LEU A 95 -2.59 2.62 -1.16
N GLN A 96 -3.25 3.71 -1.58
CA GLN A 96 -4.10 4.48 -0.67
C GLN A 96 -5.27 3.61 -0.17
N ASP A 97 -5.86 2.83 -1.05
CA ASP A 97 -6.94 1.91 -0.67
C ASP A 97 -6.44 0.88 0.35
N LEU A 98 -5.26 0.32 0.12
CA LEU A 98 -4.67 -0.64 1.05
C LEU A 98 -4.30 0.02 2.38
N ALA A 99 -3.85 1.27 2.36
CA ALA A 99 -3.57 2.02 3.57
C ALA A 99 -4.84 2.29 4.37
N ASP A 100 -5.93 2.61 3.67
CA ASP A 100 -7.22 2.85 4.32
C ASP A 100 -7.75 1.58 4.99
N GLN A 101 -7.40 0.41 4.45
CA GLN A 101 -7.76 -0.88 5.04
C GLN A 101 -6.79 -1.32 6.13
N GLY A 102 -5.73 -0.57 6.38
CA GLY A 102 -4.74 -0.91 7.40
C GLY A 102 -3.70 -1.91 6.95
N HIS A 103 -3.60 -2.21 5.66
CA HIS A 103 -2.66 -3.19 5.14
C HIS A 103 -1.29 -2.59 4.82
N VAL A 104 -1.23 -1.30 4.59
CA VAL A 104 -0.01 -0.57 4.26
C VAL A 104 0.15 0.61 5.23
N GLY A 105 1.37 0.84 5.70
CA GLY A 105 1.71 1.99 6.51
C GLY A 105 2.94 2.67 5.94
N GLN A 106 3.58 3.45 6.77
CA GLN A 106 4.85 4.06 6.41
C GLN A 106 5.73 4.26 7.64
#